data_5b632133a50593928d1f0424e0d75c86
#
_entry.id   5b632133a50593928d1f0424e0d75c86
#
_cell.length_a   1.000
_cell.length_b   1.000
_cell.length_c   1.000
_cell.angle_alpha   90.00
_cell.angle_beta   90.00
_cell.angle_gamma   90.00
#
_symmetry.space_group_name_H-M   'P 1'
#
loop_
_entity.id
_entity.type
_entity.pdbx_description
1 polymer ?
#
loop_
_entity_poly.entity_id
_entity_poly.type
_entity_poly.pdbx_seq_one_letter_code
_entity_poly.pdbx_strand_id
1 'polypeptide(L)'
;MLYHRNFVDRMRELYPRGTRVEVTSLCNEEEHLKPGMRGTVVGVDDQPALLVNWDNGSSLSLLIGKDHFRVVPQQEESPGM
;
A
#
# COMPACT_ATOMS: atom_id res chain seq x y z
N MET A 1 7.98 1.74 -19.91
CA MET A 1 8.19 3.13 -19.59
C MET A 1 8.48 3.35 -18.12
N LEU A 2 9.49 4.08 -17.84
CA LEU A 2 9.88 4.31 -16.47
C LEU A 2 9.23 5.56 -15.95
N TYR A 3 8.87 5.52 -14.68
CA TYR A 3 8.31 6.69 -14.02
C TYR A 3 9.44 7.63 -13.63
N HIS A 4 9.15 8.91 -13.65
CA HIS A 4 10.11 9.88 -13.25
C HIS A 4 10.44 9.77 -11.78
N ARG A 5 11.67 10.15 -11.46
CA ARG A 5 12.06 10.19 -10.07
C ARG A 5 11.10 11.05 -9.26
N ASN A 6 10.60 12.13 -9.87
CA ASN A 6 9.65 12.99 -9.17
C ASN A 6 8.39 12.24 -8.76
N PHE A 7 7.97 11.30 -9.60
CA PHE A 7 6.79 10.52 -9.28
C PHE A 7 7.04 9.66 -8.04
N VAL A 8 8.19 9.01 -8.00
CA VAL A 8 8.53 8.15 -6.87
C VAL A 8 8.65 8.99 -5.59
N ASP A 9 9.29 10.14 -5.70
CA ASP A 9 9.44 11.02 -4.54
C ASP A 9 8.08 11.47 -4.04
N ARG A 10 7.17 11.77 -4.97
CA ARG A 10 5.84 12.20 -4.59
C ARG A 10 5.08 11.08 -3.89
N MET A 11 5.26 9.85 -4.36
CA MET A 11 4.61 8.73 -3.71
C MET A 11 5.14 8.53 -2.30
N ARG A 12 6.42 8.78 -2.10
CA ARG A 12 6.99 8.70 -0.76
C ARG A 12 6.41 9.76 0.17
N GLU A 13 6.07 10.92 -0.39
CA GLU A 13 5.45 11.97 0.40
C GLU A 13 4.01 11.65 0.73
N LEU A 14 3.30 11.06 -0.23
CA LEU A 14 1.90 10.72 -0.03
C LEU A 14 1.73 9.52 0.87
N TYR A 15 2.66 8.58 0.78
CA TYR A 15 2.57 7.33 1.54
C TYR A 15 3.88 7.11 2.27
N PRO A 16 4.16 7.91 3.29
CA PRO A 16 5.42 7.75 4.02
C PRO A 16 5.43 6.42 4.78
N ARG A 17 6.62 6.01 5.12
CA ARG A 17 6.79 4.81 5.89
C ARG A 17 5.92 4.88 7.15
N GLY A 18 5.22 3.80 7.43
CA GLY A 18 4.32 3.76 8.57
C GLY A 18 2.87 4.03 8.21
N THR A 19 2.60 4.42 6.96
CA THR A 19 1.23 4.65 6.53
C THR A 19 0.47 3.33 6.53
N ARG A 20 -0.73 3.33 7.07
CA ARG A 20 -1.58 2.15 7.05
C ARG A 20 -2.46 2.18 5.82
N VAL A 21 -2.57 1.06 5.14
CA VAL A 21 -3.37 0.96 3.93
C VAL A 21 -4.26 -0.27 4.00
N GLU A 22 -5.34 -0.21 3.26
CA GLU A 22 -6.27 -1.33 3.16
C GLU A 22 -6.57 -1.58 1.70
N VAL A 23 -6.52 -2.84 1.29
CA VAL A 23 -6.85 -3.22 -0.08
C VAL A 23 -8.34 -3.09 -0.27
N THR A 24 -8.75 -2.39 -1.32
CA THR A 24 -10.17 -2.27 -1.64
C THR A 24 -10.54 -3.11 -2.84
N SER A 25 -9.62 -3.26 -3.80
CA SER A 25 -9.90 -4.02 -5.00
C SER A 25 -8.57 -4.33 -5.66
N LEU A 26 -8.47 -5.48 -6.30
CA LEU A 26 -7.25 -5.88 -6.96
C LEU A 26 -7.50 -6.08 -8.44
N CYS A 27 -6.49 -5.76 -9.23
CA CYS A 27 -6.54 -5.97 -10.67
C CYS A 27 -6.64 -7.46 -10.96
N ASN A 28 -5.82 -8.23 -10.30
CA ASN A 28 -5.86 -9.67 -10.40
C ASN A 28 -6.32 -10.24 -9.08
N GLU A 29 -7.11 -11.29 -9.13
CA GLU A 29 -7.56 -11.92 -7.90
C GLU A 29 -6.49 -12.87 -7.42
N GLU A 30 -5.41 -12.29 -6.99
CA GLU A 30 -4.31 -13.09 -6.45
C GLU A 30 -4.71 -13.64 -5.11
N GLU A 31 -4.19 -14.80 -4.80
CA GLU A 31 -4.51 -15.43 -3.55
C GLU A 31 -3.87 -14.75 -2.37
N HIS A 32 -2.84 -13.95 -2.64
CA HIS A 32 -2.03 -13.39 -1.57
C HIS A 32 -2.64 -12.15 -0.96
N LEU A 33 -3.37 -11.40 -1.74
CA LEU A 33 -4.01 -10.17 -1.28
C LEU A 33 -5.49 -10.27 -1.52
N LYS A 34 -6.26 -9.82 -0.57
CA LYS A 34 -7.72 -9.82 -0.69
C LYS A 34 -8.25 -8.49 -0.20
N PRO A 35 -9.39 -8.06 -0.73
CA PRO A 35 -10.01 -6.83 -0.23
C PRO A 35 -10.22 -6.91 1.27
N GLY A 36 -9.92 -5.82 1.95
CA GLY A 36 -10.05 -5.76 3.39
C GLY A 36 -8.76 -6.01 4.14
N MET A 37 -7.74 -6.52 3.45
CA MET A 37 -6.45 -6.72 4.09
C MET A 37 -5.80 -5.39 4.38
N ARG A 38 -5.15 -5.29 5.53
CA ARG A 38 -4.45 -4.08 5.92
C ARG A 38 -2.99 -4.36 6.15
N GLY A 39 -2.19 -3.32 5.94
CA GLY A 39 -0.76 -3.43 6.13
C GLY A 39 -0.14 -2.07 6.34
N THR A 40 1.17 -2.08 6.50
CA THR A 40 1.95 -0.87 6.78
C THR A 40 2.94 -0.64 5.66
N VAL A 41 2.95 0.56 5.11
CA VAL A 41 3.90 0.92 4.06
C VAL A 41 5.29 1.00 4.66
N VAL A 42 6.25 0.35 4.02
CA VAL A 42 7.64 0.40 4.45
C VAL A 42 8.54 1.05 3.42
N GLY A 43 8.00 1.39 2.26
CA GLY A 43 8.79 2.07 1.24
C GLY A 43 8.05 2.14 -0.07
N VAL A 44 8.70 2.75 -1.05
CA VAL A 44 8.18 2.87 -2.40
C VAL A 44 9.26 2.38 -3.35
N ASP A 45 8.88 1.51 -4.27
CA ASP A 45 9.78 0.98 -5.26
C ASP A 45 9.77 1.86 -6.51
N ASP A 46 10.85 1.79 -7.26
CA ASP A 46 10.98 2.54 -8.51
C ASP A 46 9.94 2.11 -9.53
N GLN A 47 9.41 0.94 -9.39
CA GLN A 47 8.44 0.42 -10.33
C GLN A 47 7.02 0.74 -9.91
N PRO A 48 6.78 1.92 -9.50
CA PRO A 48 5.69 2.51 -8.73
C PRO A 48 4.87 1.47 -8.00
N ALA A 49 5.50 0.87 -7.02
CA ALA A 49 4.82 -0.07 -6.15
C ALA A 49 5.07 0.36 -4.72
N LEU A 50 4.05 0.20 -3.89
CA LEU A 50 4.20 0.42 -2.46
C LEU A 50 4.67 -0.89 -1.84
N LEU A 51 5.77 -0.80 -1.12
CA LEU A 51 6.26 -1.95 -0.38
C LEU A 51 5.52 -1.99 0.94
N VAL A 52 4.79 -3.05 1.18
CA VAL A 52 3.88 -3.12 2.32
C VAL A 52 4.14 -4.39 3.11
N ASN A 53 4.20 -4.25 4.41
CA ASN A 53 4.17 -5.40 5.32
C ASN A 53 2.72 -5.60 5.73
N TRP A 54 2.14 -6.69 5.27
CA TRP A 54 0.74 -6.95 5.55
C TRP A 54 0.57 -7.59 6.92
N ASP A 55 -0.56 -7.34 7.53
CA ASP A 55 -0.81 -7.82 8.88
C ASP A 55 -0.80 -9.33 8.97
N ASN A 56 -1.05 -10.00 7.84
CA ASN A 56 -1.02 -11.47 7.84
C ASN A 56 0.37 -12.04 7.64
N GLY A 57 1.39 -11.18 7.61
CA GLY A 57 2.76 -11.65 7.45
C GLY A 57 3.29 -11.61 6.04
N SER A 58 2.45 -11.31 5.06
CA SER A 58 2.91 -11.18 3.69
C SER A 58 3.67 -9.88 3.50
N SER A 59 4.51 -9.85 2.47
CA SER A 59 5.25 -8.64 2.12
C SER A 59 5.14 -8.34 0.64
N LEU A 60 3.94 -8.49 0.11
CA LEU A 60 3.68 -8.25 -1.30
C LEU A 60 3.51 -6.76 -1.55
N SER A 61 3.89 -6.33 -2.75
CA SER A 61 3.79 -4.93 -3.14
C SER A 61 2.41 -4.62 -3.69
N LEU A 62 2.00 -3.36 -3.51
CA LEU A 62 0.80 -2.85 -4.17
C LEU A 62 1.22 -2.10 -5.41
N LEU A 63 0.66 -2.47 -6.54
CA LEU A 63 0.99 -1.82 -7.81
C LEU A 63 0.14 -0.56 -7.95
N ILE A 64 0.81 0.56 -7.96
CA ILE A 64 0.13 1.85 -8.06
C ILE A 64 -0.48 1.96 -9.46
N GLY A 65 -1.76 2.30 -9.48
CA GLY A 65 -2.47 2.42 -10.75
C GLY A 65 -3.14 1.16 -11.21
N LYS A 66 -2.81 0.02 -10.61
CA LYS A 66 -3.44 -1.25 -10.97
C LYS A 66 -4.25 -1.82 -9.83
N ASP A 67 -3.66 -1.82 -8.65
CA ASP A 67 -4.35 -2.28 -7.46
C ASP A 67 -4.98 -1.08 -6.78
N HIS A 68 -6.10 -1.29 -6.15
CA HIS A 68 -6.81 -0.22 -5.48
C HIS A 68 -6.74 -0.41 -3.98
N PHE A 69 -6.47 0.67 -3.30
CA PHE A 69 -6.33 0.64 -1.86
C PHE A 69 -6.69 2.02 -1.32
N ARG A 70 -6.82 2.11 -0.02
CA ARG A 70 -7.06 3.39 0.63
C ARG A 70 -6.15 3.52 1.84
N VAL A 71 -5.88 4.75 2.19
CA VAL A 71 -5.13 5.03 3.42
C VAL A 71 -6.10 4.92 4.58
N VAL A 72 -5.70 4.16 5.59
CA VAL A 72 -6.55 3.97 6.76
C VAL A 72 -6.20 5.05 7.77
N PRO A 73 -7.16 5.89 8.16
CA PRO A 73 -6.89 6.90 9.15
C PRO A 73 -6.49 6.28 10.48
N GLN A 74 -5.62 6.96 11.17
CA GLN A 74 -5.15 6.46 12.46
C GLN A 74 -6.30 6.24 13.43
N GLN A 75 -7.32 7.08 13.34
CA GLN A 75 -8.47 6.94 14.21
C GLN A 75 -9.22 5.65 13.97
N GLU A 76 -9.23 5.21 12.71
CA GLU A 76 -9.92 3.97 12.37
C GLU A 76 -9.16 2.77 12.86
N GLU A 77 -7.83 2.88 12.91
CA GLU A 77 -6.98 1.82 13.39
C GLU A 77 -6.95 1.75 14.89
N SER A 78 -7.27 2.84 15.54
CA SER A 78 -7.16 2.89 16.97
C SER A 78 -8.15 1.94 17.60
N PRO A 79 -7.69 1.03 18.43
CA PRO A 79 -8.64 0.20 19.16
C PRO A 79 -9.36 1.09 20.12
N GLY A 80 -10.60 0.97 20.15
CA GLY A 80 -11.39 1.83 20.97
C GLY A 80 -11.09 1.66 22.43
N MET A 81 -9.95 1.90 22.81
CA MET A 81 -9.58 1.64 24.16
C MET A 81 -10.06 2.48 25.09
#